data_4d139d1ed18a37378de59fcbebb77661
#
_entry.id   4d139d1ed18a37378de59fcbebb77661
#
_cell.length_a   1.000
_cell.length_b   1.000
_cell.length_c   1.000
_cell.angle_alpha   90.00
_cell.angle_beta   90.00
_cell.angle_gamma   90.00
#
_symmetry.space_group_name_H-M   'P 1'
#
loop_
_entity.id
_entity.type
_entity.pdbx_description
1 polymer ?
#
loop_
_entity_poly.entity_id
_entity_poly.type
_entity_poly.pdbx_seq_one_letter_code
_entity_poly.pdbx_strand_id
1 'polypeptide(L)'
;MSYEKEMMERIQKGEVTPDKLDIPLLKYLWDASPLNFGTKNNYHSFFKKISILNSFTDNEIRIFAQFLHRREFITNEVIFKQGDSGYGFYFIFTGSVNIYSNYLNNNNEELSELVIRLDKSQYFGEMGLLENFNRRSATVVAHEPTVLLGIFKPDLEKLLEYHPVLGAKFLRETALIMANRMGQLTREIMVLKKKIKELENRV
;
A
#
# COMPACT_ATOMS: atom_id res chain seq x y z
N MET A 1 7.02 19.30 0.34
CA MET A 1 5.65 18.77 0.62
C MET A 1 5.71 17.29 0.31
N SER A 2 5.06 16.39 1.10
CA SER A 2 5.09 14.97 0.77
C SER A 2 4.18 14.74 -0.46
N TYR A 3 4.55 13.81 -1.33
CA TYR A 3 3.77 13.43 -2.51
C TYR A 3 2.28 13.16 -2.18
N GLU A 4 2.02 12.47 -1.07
CA GLU A 4 0.66 12.17 -0.64
C GLU A 4 -0.17 13.42 -0.34
N LYS A 5 0.42 14.43 0.30
CA LYS A 5 -0.27 15.69 0.62
C LYS A 5 -0.62 16.45 -0.66
N GLU A 6 0.32 16.54 -1.59
CA GLU A 6 0.09 17.15 -2.90
C GLU A 6 -1.02 16.42 -3.66
N MET A 7 -0.98 15.09 -3.69
CA MET A 7 -1.99 14.28 -4.35
C MET A 7 -3.37 14.44 -3.74
N MET A 8 -3.47 14.49 -2.39
CA MET A 8 -4.72 14.74 -1.68
C MET A 8 -5.33 16.10 -2.05
N GLU A 9 -4.51 17.16 -2.05
CA GLU A 9 -4.97 18.50 -2.42
C GLU A 9 -5.50 18.54 -3.86
N ARG A 10 -4.80 17.90 -4.80
CA ARG A 10 -5.22 17.81 -6.22
C ARG A 10 -6.53 17.05 -6.41
N ILE A 11 -6.66 15.89 -5.74
CA ILE A 11 -7.90 15.08 -5.79
C ILE A 11 -9.08 15.83 -5.20
N GLN A 12 -8.90 16.52 -4.05
CA GLN A 12 -9.94 17.30 -3.41
C GLN A 12 -10.40 18.49 -4.26
N LYS A 13 -9.49 19.12 -4.99
CA LYS A 13 -9.80 20.22 -5.94
C LYS A 13 -10.50 19.73 -7.21
N GLY A 14 -10.65 18.42 -7.40
CA GLY A 14 -11.21 17.83 -8.62
C GLY A 14 -10.30 17.94 -9.84
N GLU A 15 -9.03 18.24 -9.64
CA GLU A 15 -8.06 18.31 -10.72
C GLU A 15 -7.84 16.91 -11.31
N VAL A 16 -7.80 16.81 -12.65
CA VAL A 16 -7.42 15.58 -13.34
C VAL A 16 -5.93 15.36 -13.07
N THR A 17 -5.61 14.35 -12.25
CA THR A 17 -4.23 14.03 -11.94
C THR A 17 -3.60 13.25 -13.09
N PRO A 18 -2.46 13.72 -13.68
CA PRO A 18 -1.78 12.99 -14.75
C PRO A 18 -1.36 11.57 -14.34
N ASP A 19 -1.22 11.35 -13.05
CA ASP A 19 -0.77 10.09 -12.43
C ASP A 19 -1.91 9.06 -12.25
N LYS A 20 -3.17 9.45 -12.52
CA LYS A 20 -4.29 8.51 -12.42
C LYS A 20 -4.14 7.39 -13.44
N LEU A 21 -4.40 6.18 -13.00
CA LEU A 21 -4.33 5.01 -13.87
C LEU A 21 -5.44 5.09 -14.91
N ASP A 22 -5.09 5.43 -16.16
CA ASP A 22 -6.00 5.39 -17.29
C ASP A 22 -5.91 3.99 -17.92
N ILE A 23 -6.99 3.23 -17.77
CA ILE A 23 -7.12 1.91 -18.40
C ILE A 23 -8.36 1.94 -19.30
N PRO A 24 -8.21 2.28 -20.59
CA PRO A 24 -9.30 2.19 -21.55
C PRO A 24 -9.88 0.78 -21.58
N LEU A 25 -11.21 0.66 -21.66
CA LEU A 25 -11.92 -0.62 -21.65
C LEU A 25 -11.33 -1.62 -22.66
N LEU A 26 -11.06 -1.16 -23.87
CA LEU A 26 -10.49 -1.97 -24.95
C LEU A 26 -9.07 -2.44 -24.61
N LYS A 27 -8.24 -1.58 -24.00
CA LYS A 27 -6.87 -1.93 -23.61
C LYS A 27 -6.88 -2.96 -22.50
N TYR A 28 -7.77 -2.83 -21.51
CA TYR A 28 -7.91 -3.80 -20.44
C TYR A 28 -8.33 -5.18 -20.95
N LEU A 29 -9.33 -5.23 -21.86
CA LEU A 29 -9.77 -6.48 -22.50
C LEU A 29 -8.67 -7.09 -23.36
N TRP A 30 -7.87 -6.25 -24.03
CA TRP A 30 -6.73 -6.68 -24.82
C TRP A 30 -5.63 -7.29 -23.94
N ASP A 31 -5.28 -6.64 -22.85
CA ASP A 31 -4.27 -7.14 -21.89
C ASP A 31 -4.71 -8.44 -21.16
N ALA A 32 -6.02 -8.64 -21.02
CA ALA A 32 -6.60 -9.87 -20.50
C ALA A 32 -6.65 -11.02 -21.51
N SER A 33 -6.41 -10.74 -22.80
CA SER A 33 -6.45 -11.74 -23.87
C SER A 33 -5.21 -12.65 -23.86
N PRO A 34 -5.36 -13.98 -23.99
CA PRO A 34 -4.24 -14.92 -24.09
C PRO A 34 -3.30 -14.66 -25.28
N LEU A 35 -3.74 -13.89 -26.27
CA LEU A 35 -2.97 -13.59 -27.49
C LEU A 35 -2.04 -12.38 -27.34
N ASN A 36 -2.03 -11.72 -26.19
CA ASN A 36 -1.25 -10.51 -25.99
C ASN A 36 0.12 -10.79 -25.36
N PHE A 37 1.04 -11.27 -26.20
CA PHE A 37 2.43 -11.52 -25.84
C PHE A 37 3.29 -10.25 -26.02
N GLY A 38 3.13 -9.20 -25.23
CA GLY A 38 4.12 -8.14 -25.36
C GLY A 38 3.81 -6.74 -24.85
N THR A 39 2.70 -6.50 -24.19
CA THR A 39 2.49 -5.19 -23.55
C THR A 39 3.21 -5.12 -22.21
N LYS A 40 4.05 -4.10 -22.03
CA LYS A 40 4.87 -3.87 -20.84
C LYS A 40 4.08 -3.73 -19.51
N ASN A 41 2.74 -3.62 -19.58
CA ASN A 41 1.89 -3.34 -18.42
C ASN A 41 0.67 -4.27 -18.40
N ASN A 42 0.85 -5.55 -18.04
CA ASN A 42 -0.26 -6.47 -17.84
C ASN A 42 -0.85 -6.29 -16.43
N TYR A 43 -1.67 -5.25 -16.25
CA TYR A 43 -2.34 -4.95 -14.97
C TYR A 43 -3.29 -6.08 -14.53
N HIS A 44 -3.97 -6.75 -15.46
CA HIS A 44 -4.89 -7.83 -15.11
C HIS A 44 -4.16 -9.00 -14.43
N SER A 45 -3.07 -9.51 -15.03
CA SER A 45 -2.29 -10.60 -14.45
C SER A 45 -1.60 -10.19 -13.15
N PHE A 46 -1.27 -8.91 -12.99
CA PHE A 46 -0.75 -8.37 -11.76
C PHE A 46 -1.80 -8.40 -10.64
N PHE A 47 -2.98 -7.86 -10.89
CA PHE A 47 -4.04 -7.82 -9.88
C PHE A 47 -4.49 -9.21 -9.43
N LYS A 48 -4.47 -10.21 -10.30
CA LYS A 48 -4.75 -11.62 -9.94
C LYS A 48 -3.70 -12.24 -9.01
N LYS A 49 -2.52 -11.64 -8.87
CA LYS A 49 -1.47 -12.09 -7.93
C LYS A 49 -1.53 -11.42 -6.57
N ILE A 50 -2.34 -10.39 -6.42
CA ILE A 50 -2.48 -9.63 -5.17
C ILE A 50 -3.52 -10.32 -4.29
N SER A 51 -3.09 -10.83 -3.15
CA SER A 51 -3.95 -11.63 -2.25
C SER A 51 -5.23 -10.91 -1.82
N ILE A 52 -5.17 -9.62 -1.57
CA ILE A 52 -6.34 -8.77 -1.19
C ILE A 52 -7.38 -8.67 -2.30
N LEU A 53 -7.02 -8.93 -3.56
CA LEU A 53 -7.91 -8.87 -4.71
C LEU A 53 -8.34 -10.26 -5.22
N ASN A 54 -7.94 -11.35 -4.55
CA ASN A 54 -8.26 -12.72 -4.97
C ASN A 54 -9.77 -13.00 -5.06
N SER A 55 -10.57 -12.33 -4.23
CA SER A 55 -12.02 -12.47 -4.22
C SER A 55 -12.71 -11.66 -5.34
N PHE A 56 -11.97 -10.77 -6.05
CA PHE A 56 -12.53 -9.86 -7.05
C PHE A 56 -12.70 -10.58 -8.41
N THR A 57 -13.85 -10.35 -9.04
CA THR A 57 -14.08 -10.72 -10.44
C THR A 57 -13.29 -9.83 -11.38
N ASP A 58 -13.13 -10.23 -12.64
CA ASP A 58 -12.41 -9.42 -13.65
C ASP A 58 -13.06 -8.05 -13.88
N ASN A 59 -14.40 -8.00 -13.81
CA ASN A 59 -15.12 -6.73 -13.92
C ASN A 59 -14.87 -5.82 -12.71
N GLU A 60 -14.86 -6.38 -11.49
CA GLU A 60 -14.57 -5.64 -10.26
C GLU A 60 -13.12 -5.13 -10.25
N ILE A 61 -12.15 -5.92 -10.69
CA ILE A 61 -10.75 -5.50 -10.87
C ILE A 61 -10.67 -4.32 -11.83
N ARG A 62 -11.37 -4.38 -12.97
CA ARG A 62 -11.39 -3.31 -13.96
C ARG A 62 -11.96 -2.00 -13.40
N ILE A 63 -13.06 -2.08 -12.63
CA ILE A 63 -13.65 -0.91 -11.98
C ILE A 63 -12.69 -0.37 -10.92
N PHE A 64 -12.16 -1.24 -10.06
CA PHE A 64 -11.22 -0.86 -8.98
C PHE A 64 -9.97 -0.15 -9.53
N ALA A 65 -9.42 -0.63 -10.65
CA ALA A 65 -8.25 -0.06 -11.27
C ALA A 65 -8.42 1.42 -11.70
N GLN A 66 -9.66 1.88 -11.93
CA GLN A 66 -9.95 3.28 -12.28
C GLN A 66 -9.77 4.24 -11.10
N PHE A 67 -9.69 3.72 -9.88
CA PHE A 67 -9.45 4.47 -8.65
C PHE A 67 -7.98 4.47 -8.23
N LEU A 68 -7.09 3.88 -9.03
CA LEU A 68 -5.68 3.78 -8.72
C LEU A 68 -4.88 4.85 -9.46
N HIS A 69 -3.86 5.37 -8.76
CA HIS A 69 -2.89 6.32 -9.27
C HIS A 69 -1.53 5.65 -9.42
N ARG A 70 -0.90 5.82 -10.58
CA ARG A 70 0.43 5.28 -10.87
C ARG A 70 1.50 6.31 -10.53
N ARG A 71 2.54 5.88 -9.78
CA ARG A 71 3.72 6.69 -9.49
C ARG A 71 4.99 5.86 -9.65
N GLU A 72 5.99 6.48 -10.26
CA GLU A 72 7.34 5.93 -10.37
C GLU A 72 8.27 6.57 -9.36
N PHE A 73 9.14 5.75 -8.77
CA PHE A 73 10.16 6.16 -7.82
C PHE A 73 11.51 5.64 -8.29
N ILE A 74 12.54 6.49 -8.20
CA ILE A 74 13.91 6.07 -8.45
C ILE A 74 14.50 5.40 -7.20
N THR A 75 15.60 4.68 -7.38
CA THR A 75 16.32 4.04 -6.25
C THR A 75 16.64 5.05 -5.15
N ASN A 76 16.40 4.65 -3.89
CA ASN A 76 16.59 5.46 -2.69
C ASN A 76 15.64 6.69 -2.56
N GLU A 77 14.65 6.83 -3.43
CA GLU A 77 13.63 7.88 -3.27
C GLU A 77 12.70 7.55 -2.10
N VAL A 78 12.45 8.55 -1.24
CA VAL A 78 11.55 8.42 -0.10
C VAL A 78 10.11 8.57 -0.56
N ILE A 79 9.29 7.52 -0.34
CA ILE A 79 7.86 7.52 -0.67
C ILE A 79 7.09 8.33 0.37
N PHE A 80 7.33 8.06 1.66
CA PHE A 80 6.88 8.87 2.79
C PHE A 80 7.75 8.60 4.03
N LYS A 81 7.73 9.52 4.98
CA LYS A 81 8.47 9.43 6.24
C LYS A 81 7.58 9.04 7.40
N GLN A 82 8.16 8.39 8.40
CA GLN A 82 7.52 8.16 9.69
C GLN A 82 7.08 9.50 10.30
N GLY A 83 5.84 9.56 10.81
CA GLY A 83 5.25 10.77 11.34
C GLY A 83 4.54 11.67 10.31
N ASP A 84 4.74 11.48 9.00
CA ASP A 84 3.96 12.16 7.97
C ASP A 84 2.47 11.79 8.07
N SER A 85 1.59 12.68 7.62
CA SER A 85 0.17 12.35 7.47
C SER A 85 0.01 11.31 6.36
N GLY A 86 -0.66 10.19 6.66
CA GLY A 86 -0.86 9.10 5.71
C GLY A 86 -2.28 9.11 5.14
N TYR A 87 -2.39 9.06 3.80
CA TYR A 87 -3.67 9.11 3.08
C TYR A 87 -3.84 8.01 2.05
N GLY A 88 -2.80 7.22 1.77
CA GLY A 88 -2.76 6.26 0.68
C GLY A 88 -2.40 4.85 1.11
N PHE A 89 -2.93 3.89 0.34
CA PHE A 89 -2.60 2.47 0.35
C PHE A 89 -1.96 2.12 -0.99
N TYR A 90 -0.86 1.38 -0.99
CA TYR A 90 -0.02 1.17 -2.16
C TYR A 90 0.18 -0.31 -2.48
N PHE A 91 0.09 -0.64 -3.76
CA PHE A 91 0.47 -1.93 -4.34
C PHE A 91 1.79 -1.77 -5.09
N ILE A 92 2.74 -2.66 -4.87
CA ILE A 92 4.03 -2.65 -5.57
C ILE A 92 3.83 -3.34 -6.92
N PHE A 93 3.75 -2.55 -8.00
CA PHE A 93 3.56 -3.06 -9.36
C PHE A 93 4.85 -3.63 -9.94
N THR A 94 5.96 -2.91 -9.79
CA THR A 94 7.33 -3.37 -10.13
C THR A 94 8.31 -2.83 -9.10
N GLY A 95 9.46 -3.50 -8.96
CA GLY A 95 10.48 -3.11 -7.99
C GLY A 95 10.18 -3.59 -6.58
N SER A 96 10.82 -2.95 -5.61
CA SER A 96 10.74 -3.28 -4.19
C SER A 96 10.95 -2.05 -3.32
N VAL A 97 10.44 -2.10 -2.08
CA VAL A 97 10.59 -1.02 -1.09
C VAL A 97 11.16 -1.54 0.22
N ASN A 98 11.96 -0.72 0.88
CA ASN A 98 12.43 -0.94 2.24
C ASN A 98 11.55 -0.14 3.21
N ILE A 99 11.14 -0.77 4.31
CA ILE A 99 10.40 -0.14 5.40
C ILE A 99 11.34 -0.01 6.60
N TYR A 100 11.53 1.23 7.07
CA TYR A 100 12.38 1.56 8.20
C TYR A 100 11.56 2.07 9.37
N SER A 101 11.94 1.66 10.58
CA SER A 101 11.48 2.25 11.84
C SER A 101 12.54 3.20 12.36
N ASN A 102 12.14 4.44 12.61
CA ASN A 102 13.00 5.45 13.20
C ASN A 102 12.68 5.57 14.69
N TYR A 103 13.70 5.55 15.53
CA TYR A 103 13.57 5.68 16.98
C TYR A 103 14.78 6.42 17.56
N LEU A 104 14.62 6.98 18.76
CA LEU A 104 15.71 7.59 19.51
C LEU A 104 16.36 6.53 20.41
N ASN A 105 17.69 6.46 20.38
CA ASN A 105 18.43 5.65 21.34
C ASN A 105 18.52 6.36 22.69
N ASN A 106 19.16 5.70 23.67
CA ASN A 106 19.33 6.25 25.02
C ASN A 106 20.16 7.56 25.05
N ASN A 107 20.89 7.87 24.00
CA ASN A 107 21.70 9.10 23.86
C ASN A 107 20.95 10.21 23.06
N ASN A 108 19.64 10.03 22.80
CA ASN A 108 18.83 10.93 21.93
C ASN A 108 19.32 11.02 20.48
N GLU A 109 20.03 10.01 19.97
CA GLU A 109 20.42 9.95 18.57
C GLU A 109 19.33 9.22 17.79
N GLU A 110 18.95 9.77 16.63
CA GLU A 110 17.98 9.14 15.74
C GLU A 110 18.62 7.96 15.01
N LEU A 111 18.06 6.78 15.25
CA LEU A 111 18.43 5.54 14.57
C LEU A 111 17.34 5.12 13.61
N SER A 112 17.74 4.52 12.49
CA SER A 112 16.84 4.00 11.47
C SER A 112 17.15 2.52 11.26
N GLU A 113 16.20 1.65 11.54
CA GLU A 113 16.34 0.21 11.42
C GLU A 113 15.45 -0.33 10.31
N LEU A 114 16.02 -1.17 9.44
CA LEU A 114 15.28 -1.87 8.41
C LEU A 114 14.37 -2.93 9.05
N VAL A 115 13.07 -2.70 9.00
CA VAL A 115 12.07 -3.63 9.54
C VAL A 115 11.79 -4.76 8.57
N ILE A 116 11.52 -4.42 7.30
CA ILE A 116 11.20 -5.40 6.26
C ILE A 116 11.41 -4.80 4.87
N ARG A 117 11.70 -5.66 3.89
CA ARG A 117 11.58 -5.35 2.47
C ARG A 117 10.30 -5.95 1.92
N LEU A 118 9.60 -5.20 1.10
CA LEU A 118 8.42 -5.64 0.36
C LEU A 118 8.72 -5.63 -1.14
N ASP A 119 8.30 -6.71 -1.80
CA ASP A 119 8.54 -6.95 -3.21
C ASP A 119 7.28 -6.80 -4.05
N LYS A 120 7.42 -6.95 -5.37
CA LYS A 120 6.31 -6.95 -6.33
C LYS A 120 5.13 -7.81 -5.84
N SER A 121 3.90 -7.31 -6.09
CA SER A 121 2.61 -7.88 -5.67
C SER A 121 2.33 -7.83 -4.17
N GLN A 122 3.22 -7.27 -3.37
CA GLN A 122 2.96 -6.92 -1.98
C GLN A 122 2.38 -5.50 -1.88
N TYR A 123 1.92 -5.11 -0.69
CA TYR A 123 1.23 -3.86 -0.45
C TYR A 123 1.52 -3.32 0.96
N PHE A 124 1.35 -2.00 1.12
CA PHE A 124 1.59 -1.31 2.38
C PHE A 124 0.76 -0.03 2.48
N GLY A 125 0.70 0.56 3.69
CA GLY A 125 0.05 1.84 3.94
C GLY A 125 -1.46 1.76 4.20
N GLU A 126 -1.99 0.56 4.47
CA GLU A 126 -3.42 0.31 4.71
C GLU A 126 -3.98 1.12 5.88
N MET A 127 -3.20 1.34 6.93
CA MET A 127 -3.62 2.14 8.07
C MET A 127 -3.91 3.59 7.66
N GLY A 128 -3.07 4.18 6.80
CA GLY A 128 -3.26 5.54 6.32
C GLY A 128 -4.53 5.76 5.51
N LEU A 129 -5.11 4.69 4.94
CA LEU A 129 -6.36 4.78 4.19
C LEU A 129 -7.59 4.82 5.10
N LEU A 130 -7.53 4.17 6.27
CA LEU A 130 -8.70 3.93 7.12
C LEU A 130 -8.84 4.91 8.29
N GLU A 131 -7.73 5.46 8.78
CA GLU A 131 -7.73 6.37 9.93
C GLU A 131 -7.82 7.84 9.53
N ASN A 132 -8.55 8.64 10.33
CA ASN A 132 -8.76 10.07 10.04
C ASN A 132 -7.56 10.96 10.41
N PHE A 133 -6.70 10.52 11.34
CA PHE A 133 -5.58 11.31 11.87
C PHE A 133 -4.28 10.49 11.92
N ASN A 134 -4.14 9.56 11.01
CA ASN A 134 -3.02 8.63 11.07
C ASN A 134 -1.70 9.28 10.63
N ARG A 135 -0.70 9.11 11.46
CA ARG A 135 0.69 9.36 11.09
C ARG A 135 1.32 8.08 10.59
N ARG A 136 2.12 8.16 9.55
CA ARG A 136 2.89 7.02 9.06
C ARG A 136 3.72 6.40 10.19
N SER A 137 3.53 5.11 10.43
CA SER A 137 4.24 4.36 11.49
C SER A 137 5.69 4.05 11.15
N ALA A 138 6.08 4.21 9.88
CA ALA A 138 7.40 3.88 9.37
C ALA A 138 7.77 4.79 8.20
N THR A 139 9.08 4.86 7.88
CA THR A 139 9.61 5.47 6.66
C THR A 139 9.67 4.39 5.57
N VAL A 140 9.21 4.73 4.36
CA VAL A 140 9.27 3.83 3.20
C VAL A 140 10.10 4.45 2.09
N VAL A 141 11.06 3.67 1.59
CA VAL A 141 12.05 4.09 0.58
C VAL A 141 12.07 3.07 -0.56
N ALA A 142 12.10 3.53 -1.79
CA ALA A 142 12.27 2.67 -2.95
C ALA A 142 13.67 2.02 -2.90
N HIS A 143 13.74 0.69 -2.88
CA HIS A 143 15.02 -0.03 -2.86
C HIS A 143 15.70 -0.04 -4.24
N GLU A 144 14.90 -0.06 -5.27
CA GLU A 144 15.27 -0.07 -6.69
C GLU A 144 14.25 0.77 -7.48
N PRO A 145 14.41 0.99 -8.81
CA PRO A 145 13.37 1.66 -9.59
C PRO A 145 12.02 0.95 -9.41
N THR A 146 11.06 1.65 -8.81
CA THR A 146 9.82 1.07 -8.30
C THR A 146 8.61 1.81 -8.88
N VAL A 147 7.61 1.04 -9.30
CA VAL A 147 6.29 1.57 -9.69
C VAL A 147 5.26 1.14 -8.67
N LEU A 148 4.57 2.11 -8.10
CA LEU A 148 3.46 1.90 -7.16
C LEU A 148 2.14 2.25 -7.82
N LEU A 149 1.09 1.51 -7.43
CA LEU A 149 -0.30 1.84 -7.70
C LEU A 149 -0.95 2.18 -6.36
N GLY A 150 -1.36 3.44 -6.19
CA GLY A 150 -1.91 3.94 -4.93
C GLY A 150 -3.41 4.21 -5.02
N ILE A 151 -4.17 3.87 -3.98
CA ILE A 151 -5.53 4.36 -3.76
C ILE A 151 -5.50 5.30 -2.56
N PHE A 152 -6.12 6.47 -2.69
CA PHE A 152 -6.17 7.48 -1.65
C PHE A 152 -7.56 7.56 -1.03
N LYS A 153 -7.65 8.16 0.17
CA LYS A 153 -8.90 8.27 0.90
C LYS A 153 -10.07 8.83 0.08
N PRO A 154 -9.94 9.93 -0.69
CA PRO A 154 -11.03 10.42 -1.54
C PRO A 154 -11.43 9.45 -2.65
N ASP A 155 -10.50 8.64 -3.17
CA ASP A 155 -10.83 7.62 -4.16
C ASP A 155 -11.62 6.47 -3.53
N LEU A 156 -11.27 6.09 -2.30
CA LEU A 156 -12.03 5.10 -1.53
C LEU A 156 -13.44 5.60 -1.24
N GLU A 157 -13.60 6.86 -0.86
CA GLU A 157 -14.92 7.48 -0.64
C GLU A 157 -15.77 7.45 -1.92
N LYS A 158 -15.19 7.83 -3.07
CA LYS A 158 -15.85 7.70 -4.37
C LYS A 158 -16.17 6.26 -4.75
N LEU A 159 -15.27 5.31 -4.46
CA LEU A 159 -15.52 3.89 -4.71
C LEU A 159 -16.71 3.38 -3.90
N LEU A 160 -16.82 3.81 -2.63
CA LEU A 160 -17.94 3.47 -1.76
C LEU A 160 -19.26 4.11 -2.22
N GLU A 161 -19.22 5.34 -2.73
CA GLU A 161 -20.38 6.06 -3.22
C GLU A 161 -20.91 5.46 -4.53
N TYR A 162 -20.03 5.24 -5.53
CA TYR A 162 -20.45 4.81 -6.87
C TYR A 162 -20.51 3.28 -7.04
N HIS A 163 -19.75 2.54 -6.25
CA HIS A 163 -19.66 1.07 -6.30
C HIS A 163 -19.67 0.47 -4.88
N PRO A 164 -20.75 0.65 -4.08
CA PRO A 164 -20.77 0.32 -2.65
C PRO A 164 -20.43 -1.14 -2.35
N VAL A 165 -20.88 -2.08 -3.17
CA VAL A 165 -20.58 -3.52 -2.99
C VAL A 165 -19.08 -3.78 -3.17
N LEU A 166 -18.45 -3.16 -4.16
CA LEU A 166 -17.02 -3.30 -4.43
C LEU A 166 -16.18 -2.61 -3.34
N GLY A 167 -16.60 -1.41 -2.92
CA GLY A 167 -15.97 -0.68 -1.83
C GLY A 167 -16.02 -1.45 -0.50
N ALA A 168 -17.19 -2.01 -0.15
CA ALA A 168 -17.36 -2.85 1.03
C ALA A 168 -16.49 -4.11 0.96
N LYS A 169 -16.39 -4.74 -0.22
CA LYS A 169 -15.53 -5.90 -0.45
C LYS A 169 -14.05 -5.55 -0.25
N PHE A 170 -13.58 -4.43 -0.79
CA PHE A 170 -12.21 -3.95 -0.59
C PHE A 170 -11.93 -3.66 0.89
N LEU A 171 -12.84 -2.98 1.59
CA LEU A 171 -12.69 -2.73 3.02
C LEU A 171 -12.64 -4.02 3.84
N ARG A 172 -13.48 -5.01 3.52
CA ARG A 172 -13.46 -6.33 4.18
C ARG A 172 -12.11 -7.01 4.02
N GLU A 173 -11.56 -7.06 2.82
CA GLU A 173 -10.26 -7.68 2.56
C GLU A 173 -9.14 -6.92 3.29
N THR A 174 -9.19 -5.58 3.31
CA THR A 174 -8.25 -4.75 4.07
C THR A 174 -8.33 -5.03 5.57
N ALA A 175 -9.54 -5.14 6.12
CA ALA A 175 -9.75 -5.48 7.53
C ALA A 175 -9.20 -6.87 7.89
N LEU A 176 -9.35 -7.87 7.01
CA LEU A 176 -8.77 -9.21 7.20
C LEU A 176 -7.24 -9.18 7.26
N ILE A 177 -6.59 -8.34 6.42
CA ILE A 177 -5.15 -8.14 6.49
C ILE A 177 -4.74 -7.58 7.84
N MET A 178 -5.43 -6.52 8.29
CA MET A 178 -5.14 -5.88 9.58
C MET A 178 -5.32 -6.86 10.74
N ALA A 179 -6.40 -7.65 10.72
CA ALA A 179 -6.65 -8.68 11.73
C ALA A 179 -5.52 -9.73 11.77
N ASN A 180 -5.06 -10.20 10.60
CA ASN A 180 -3.96 -11.15 10.50
C ASN A 180 -2.64 -10.56 11.03
N ARG A 181 -2.29 -9.32 10.65
CA ARG A 181 -1.10 -8.62 11.14
C ARG A 181 -1.16 -8.41 12.66
N MET A 182 -2.32 -7.99 13.19
CA MET A 182 -2.52 -7.85 14.64
C MET A 182 -2.33 -9.19 15.37
N GLY A 183 -2.86 -10.29 14.82
CA GLY A 183 -2.66 -11.62 15.37
C GLY A 183 -1.18 -12.07 15.37
N GLN A 184 -0.40 -11.70 14.33
CA GLN A 184 1.04 -11.94 14.27
C GLN A 184 1.78 -11.14 15.35
N LEU A 185 1.54 -9.84 15.45
CA LEU A 185 2.14 -8.97 16.47
C LEU A 185 1.82 -9.45 17.88
N THR A 186 0.60 -9.87 18.15
CA THR A 186 0.21 -10.43 19.46
C THR A 186 1.03 -11.67 19.81
N ARG A 187 1.25 -12.58 18.85
CA ARG A 187 2.09 -13.77 19.07
C ARG A 187 3.55 -13.39 19.36
N GLU A 188 4.12 -12.45 18.60
CA GLU A 188 5.48 -11.96 18.79
C GLU A 188 5.65 -11.34 20.20
N ILE A 189 4.71 -10.49 20.62
CA ILE A 189 4.70 -9.91 21.96
C ILE A 189 4.67 -10.99 23.05
N MET A 190 3.86 -12.05 22.87
CA MET A 190 3.81 -13.15 23.83
C MET A 190 5.15 -13.89 23.92
N VAL A 191 5.82 -14.13 22.78
CA VAL A 191 7.15 -14.76 22.74
C VAL A 191 8.18 -13.89 23.45
N LEU A 192 8.20 -12.59 23.17
CA LEU A 192 9.11 -11.64 23.80
C LEU A 192 8.89 -11.55 25.32
N LYS A 193 7.64 -11.46 25.77
CA LYS A 193 7.30 -11.46 27.21
C LYS A 193 7.78 -12.73 27.90
N LYS A 194 7.64 -13.89 27.26
CA LYS A 194 8.16 -15.16 27.80
C LYS A 194 9.68 -15.12 27.96
N LYS A 195 10.40 -14.66 26.92
CA LYS A 195 11.86 -14.52 26.95
C LYS A 195 12.34 -13.58 28.05
N ILE A 196 11.68 -12.42 28.21
CA ILE A 196 12.00 -11.46 29.28
C ILE A 196 11.87 -12.15 30.63
N LYS A 197 10.76 -12.82 30.92
CA LYS A 197 10.53 -13.53 32.17
C LYS A 197 11.56 -14.64 32.45
N GLU A 198 11.99 -15.36 31.38
CA GLU A 198 13.05 -16.38 31.50
C GLU A 198 14.41 -15.76 31.83
N LEU A 199 14.72 -14.57 31.32
CA LEU A 199 15.95 -13.84 31.62
C LEU A 199 15.93 -13.27 33.08
N GLU A 200 14.81 -12.69 33.50
CA GLU A 200 14.63 -12.19 34.88
C GLU A 200 14.77 -13.28 35.91
N ASN A 201 14.32 -14.50 35.65
CA ASN A 201 14.45 -15.64 36.56
C ASN A 201 15.87 -16.27 36.60
N ARG A 202 16.80 -15.79 35.74
CA ARG A 202 18.19 -16.27 35.72
C ARG A 202 19.16 -15.33 36.46
N VAL A 203 18.70 -14.18 36.88
CA VAL A 203 19.42 -13.20 37.72
C VAL A 203 19.02 -13.40 39.17
#